data_9e252156b1a60e10d4c6442e02200b1a
#
_entry.id   9e252156b1a60e10d4c6442e02200b1a
#
_cell.length_a   1.000
_cell.length_b   1.000
_cell.length_c   1.000
_cell.angle_alpha   90.00
_cell.angle_beta   90.00
_cell.angle_gamma   90.00
#
_symmetry.space_group_name_H-M   'P 1'
#
loop_
_entity.id
_entity.type
_entity.pdbx_description
1 polymer ?
#
loop_
_entity_poly.entity_id
_entity_poly.type
_entity_poly.pdbx_seq_one_letter_code
_entity_poly.pdbx_strand_id
1 'polypeptide(L)'
;RDVAPSRGLGDVYKRQDDKEVLEVALVENLLRENLSAIEEAEGFQRLIDEFSHTQEALAQIVGKSRSHVANTLRLLNLPDPVKDLVREGTLSAGHARALVGLDNAETLAKQIVAKDLNVRQVEELVAKQKNPEVKEPKKAKDEDIVEIEKDLNKNLGLRIKISPSKQGGGKVVLQYASAAELDMIIDILEQKRKTSVVSAAAPVEAAPVGNEKFTMKIID
;
A
#
# COMPACT_ATOMS: atom_id res chain seq x y z
N ARG A 1 73.78 7.25 -8.38
CA ARG A 1 72.57 7.86 -8.98
C ARG A 1 71.58 6.72 -9.23
N ASP A 2 70.71 6.49 -8.25
CA ASP A 2 69.64 5.51 -8.32
C ASP A 2 68.50 6.05 -9.17
N VAL A 3 68.25 5.41 -10.29
CA VAL A 3 67.08 5.65 -11.11
C VAL A 3 65.96 4.78 -10.52
N ALA A 4 64.99 5.40 -9.86
CA ALA A 4 63.81 4.74 -9.40
C ALA A 4 63.04 4.11 -10.58
N PRO A 5 62.55 2.85 -10.47
CA PRO A 5 61.83 2.22 -11.55
C PRO A 5 60.48 2.93 -11.73
N SER A 6 60.18 3.29 -12.97
CA SER A 6 58.88 3.84 -13.40
C SER A 6 57.75 2.83 -13.17
N ARG A 7 57.28 2.75 -11.93
CA ARG A 7 56.02 2.10 -11.60
C ARG A 7 54.88 3.00 -12.11
N GLY A 8 54.17 2.55 -13.11
CA GLY A 8 52.85 3.13 -13.06
C GLY A 8 51.98 3.16 -14.28
N LEU A 9 52.40 3.19 -15.54
CA LEU A 9 51.43 3.28 -16.66
C LEU A 9 50.86 1.92 -17.07
N GLY A 10 51.67 0.88 -17.17
CA GLY A 10 51.21 -0.47 -17.54
C GLY A 10 50.32 -1.14 -16.50
N ASP A 11 50.54 -0.85 -15.22
CA ASP A 11 49.76 -1.41 -14.11
C ASP A 11 48.38 -0.74 -13.98
N VAL A 12 48.25 0.50 -14.38
CA VAL A 12 46.98 1.26 -14.38
C VAL A 12 46.09 0.79 -15.52
N TYR A 13 46.64 0.64 -16.74
CA TYR A 13 45.89 0.11 -17.88
C TYR A 13 45.42 -1.31 -17.67
N LYS A 14 46.25 -2.20 -17.15
CA LYS A 14 45.92 -3.57 -16.87
C LYS A 14 44.79 -3.71 -15.81
N ARG A 15 44.79 -2.85 -14.78
CA ARG A 15 43.73 -2.83 -13.77
C ARG A 15 42.40 -2.26 -14.30
N GLN A 16 42.46 -1.40 -15.31
CA GLN A 16 41.27 -0.82 -15.93
C GLN A 16 40.58 -1.84 -16.83
N ASP A 17 41.34 -2.58 -17.65
CA ASP A 17 40.83 -3.70 -18.43
C ASP A 17 40.23 -4.82 -17.55
N ASP A 18 40.87 -5.15 -16.42
CA ASP A 18 40.39 -6.17 -15.48
C ASP A 18 39.07 -5.74 -14.80
N LYS A 19 38.89 -4.43 -14.51
CA LYS A 19 37.64 -3.92 -13.95
C LYS A 19 36.49 -3.95 -14.94
N GLU A 20 36.71 -3.56 -16.19
CA GLU A 20 35.71 -3.58 -17.24
C GLU A 20 35.25 -5.02 -17.53
N VAL A 21 36.16 -5.98 -17.56
CA VAL A 21 35.84 -7.42 -17.71
C VAL A 21 35.01 -7.93 -16.55
N LEU A 22 35.33 -7.52 -15.31
CA LEU A 22 34.59 -7.91 -14.12
C LEU A 22 33.20 -7.30 -14.10
N GLU A 23 33.06 -6.04 -14.52
CA GLU A 23 31.76 -5.37 -14.64
C GLU A 23 30.85 -6.09 -15.63
N VAL A 24 31.35 -6.40 -16.83
CA VAL A 24 30.59 -7.12 -17.86
C VAL A 24 30.15 -8.49 -17.35
N ALA A 25 31.05 -9.23 -16.69
CA ALA A 25 30.72 -10.53 -16.13
C ALA A 25 29.66 -10.43 -15.01
N LEU A 26 29.68 -9.39 -14.18
CA LEU A 26 28.72 -9.15 -13.13
C LEU A 26 27.35 -8.80 -13.72
N VAL A 27 27.32 -7.94 -14.74
CA VAL A 27 26.06 -7.58 -15.46
C VAL A 27 25.49 -8.81 -16.17
N GLU A 28 26.32 -9.62 -16.84
CA GLU A 28 25.86 -10.88 -17.47
C GLU A 28 25.21 -11.80 -16.43
N ASN A 29 25.87 -11.99 -15.29
CA ASN A 29 25.32 -12.81 -14.22
C ASN A 29 23.99 -12.27 -13.68
N LEU A 30 23.84 -10.95 -13.61
CA LEU A 30 22.65 -10.25 -13.13
C LEU A 30 21.47 -10.35 -14.12
N LEU A 31 21.75 -10.56 -15.40
CA LEU A 31 20.76 -10.77 -16.45
C LEU A 31 20.32 -12.24 -16.58
N ARG A 32 20.86 -13.14 -15.76
CA ARG A 32 20.40 -14.54 -15.75
C ARG A 32 18.97 -14.65 -15.26
N GLU A 33 18.19 -15.48 -15.91
CA GLU A 33 16.89 -15.90 -15.42
C GLU A 33 17.09 -16.78 -14.17
N ASN A 34 16.26 -16.62 -13.16
CA ASN A 34 16.23 -17.38 -11.89
C ASN A 34 17.06 -16.84 -10.72
N LEU A 35 17.50 -15.61 -10.74
CA LEU A 35 18.04 -14.97 -9.53
C LEU A 35 16.92 -14.71 -8.52
N SER A 36 17.19 -14.99 -7.25
CA SER A 36 16.32 -14.51 -6.18
C SER A 36 16.40 -12.98 -6.07
N ALA A 37 15.35 -12.34 -5.54
CA ALA A 37 15.36 -10.89 -5.37
C ALA A 37 16.47 -10.38 -4.44
N ILE A 38 17.01 -11.23 -3.56
CA ILE A 38 18.14 -10.90 -2.69
C ILE A 38 19.45 -10.95 -3.48
N GLU A 39 19.66 -11.98 -4.32
CA GLU A 39 20.85 -12.08 -5.18
C GLU A 39 20.90 -10.93 -6.20
N GLU A 40 19.75 -10.55 -6.76
CA GLU A 40 19.63 -9.37 -7.61
C GLU A 40 20.02 -8.09 -6.85
N ALA A 41 19.57 -7.94 -5.60
CA ALA A 41 19.91 -6.81 -4.75
C ALA A 41 21.41 -6.75 -4.41
N GLU A 42 22.02 -7.89 -4.09
CA GLU A 42 23.45 -8.02 -3.82
C GLU A 42 24.29 -7.66 -5.06
N GLY A 43 23.86 -8.13 -6.25
CA GLY A 43 24.49 -7.75 -7.51
C GLY A 43 24.40 -6.24 -7.80
N PHE A 44 23.24 -5.63 -7.57
CA PHE A 44 23.07 -4.19 -7.71
C PHE A 44 23.96 -3.41 -6.73
N GLN A 45 24.05 -3.85 -5.48
CA GLN A 45 24.91 -3.21 -4.48
C GLN A 45 26.37 -3.27 -4.87
N ARG A 46 26.83 -4.43 -5.36
CA ARG A 46 28.22 -4.59 -5.82
C ARG A 46 28.55 -3.68 -7.00
N LEU A 47 27.64 -3.53 -7.98
CA LEU A 47 27.84 -2.61 -9.10
C LEU A 47 27.94 -1.14 -8.65
N ILE A 48 27.19 -0.77 -7.61
CA ILE A 48 27.28 0.59 -7.02
C ILE A 48 28.61 0.77 -6.29
N ASP A 49 28.99 -0.20 -5.45
CA ASP A 49 30.15 -0.05 -4.55
C ASP A 49 31.50 -0.19 -5.30
N GLU A 50 31.61 -1.17 -6.22
CA GLU A 50 32.85 -1.47 -6.92
C GLU A 50 33.07 -0.60 -8.16
N PHE A 51 31.98 -0.24 -8.87
CA PHE A 51 32.03 0.48 -10.15
C PHE A 51 31.46 1.91 -10.08
N SER A 52 30.97 2.34 -8.89
CA SER A 52 30.45 3.69 -8.66
C SER A 52 29.27 4.07 -9.56
N HIS A 53 28.47 3.08 -9.98
CA HIS A 53 27.25 3.35 -10.74
C HIS A 53 26.19 4.05 -9.88
N THR A 54 25.46 4.96 -10.49
CA THR A 54 24.25 5.49 -9.89
C THR A 54 23.09 4.51 -10.08
N GLN A 55 22.07 4.54 -9.21
CA GLN A 55 20.87 3.71 -9.39
C GLN A 55 20.18 3.92 -10.73
N GLU A 56 20.32 5.12 -11.30
CA GLU A 56 19.74 5.48 -12.58
C GLU A 56 20.52 4.86 -13.76
N ALA A 57 21.86 4.95 -13.74
CA ALA A 57 22.73 4.29 -14.71
C ALA A 57 22.54 2.77 -14.66
N LEU A 58 22.50 2.22 -13.46
CA LEU A 58 22.27 0.78 -13.26
C LEU A 58 20.92 0.33 -13.83
N ALA A 59 19.85 1.09 -13.61
CA ALA A 59 18.53 0.81 -14.17
C ALA A 59 18.54 0.76 -15.71
N GLN A 60 19.30 1.62 -16.35
CA GLN A 60 19.50 1.60 -17.81
C GLN A 60 20.26 0.37 -18.28
N ILE A 61 21.37 0.04 -17.60
CA ILE A 61 22.22 -1.13 -17.93
C ILE A 61 21.40 -2.44 -17.86
N VAL A 62 20.62 -2.62 -16.80
CA VAL A 62 19.84 -3.86 -16.60
C VAL A 62 18.46 -3.84 -17.26
N GLY A 63 18.07 -2.74 -17.93
CA GLY A 63 16.76 -2.62 -18.60
C GLY A 63 15.57 -2.59 -17.64
N LYS A 64 15.78 -2.13 -16.40
CA LYS A 64 14.73 -2.03 -15.36
C LYS A 64 14.41 -0.57 -15.04
N SER A 65 13.32 -0.32 -14.32
CA SER A 65 13.04 1.04 -13.84
C SER A 65 13.94 1.39 -12.63
N ARG A 66 14.26 2.68 -12.46
CA ARG A 66 14.95 3.19 -11.27
C ARG A 66 14.23 2.78 -9.97
N SER A 67 12.88 2.81 -9.99
CA SER A 67 12.06 2.38 -8.87
C SER A 67 12.24 0.90 -8.54
N HIS A 68 12.41 0.03 -9.56
CA HIS A 68 12.71 -1.39 -9.35
C HIS A 68 14.06 -1.54 -8.64
N VAL A 69 15.12 -0.93 -9.16
CA VAL A 69 16.47 -0.99 -8.56
C VAL A 69 16.45 -0.51 -7.12
N ALA A 70 15.84 0.65 -6.85
CA ALA A 70 15.74 1.19 -5.50
C ALA A 70 14.96 0.27 -4.54
N ASN A 71 13.87 -0.34 -4.98
CA ASN A 71 13.08 -1.26 -4.17
C ASN A 71 13.81 -2.57 -3.90
N THR A 72 14.56 -3.07 -4.88
CA THR A 72 15.37 -4.29 -4.74
C THR A 72 16.52 -4.04 -3.77
N LEU A 73 17.26 -2.95 -3.89
CA LEU A 73 18.32 -2.57 -2.94
C LEU A 73 17.83 -2.45 -1.49
N ARG A 74 16.61 -1.95 -1.28
CA ARG A 74 16.02 -1.85 0.06
C ARG A 74 15.82 -3.20 0.74
N LEU A 75 15.75 -4.31 0.00
CA LEU A 75 15.62 -5.64 0.57
C LEU A 75 16.85 -6.06 1.37
N LEU A 76 18.02 -5.50 1.07
CA LEU A 76 19.27 -5.76 1.82
C LEU A 76 19.18 -5.27 3.29
N ASN A 77 18.30 -4.31 3.57
CA ASN A 77 18.08 -3.80 4.92
C ASN A 77 17.19 -4.72 5.79
N LEU A 78 16.75 -5.86 5.26
CA LEU A 78 15.98 -6.84 6.03
C LEU A 78 16.91 -7.69 6.92
N PRO A 79 16.40 -8.19 8.06
CA PRO A 79 17.10 -9.17 8.88
C PRO A 79 17.40 -10.45 8.06
N ASP A 80 18.55 -11.10 8.35
CA ASP A 80 18.99 -12.29 7.61
C ASP A 80 17.96 -13.42 7.56
N PRO A 81 17.22 -13.76 8.64
CA PRO A 81 16.17 -14.78 8.58
C PRO A 81 15.05 -14.46 7.56
N VAL A 82 14.77 -13.17 7.32
CA VAL A 82 13.77 -12.77 6.33
C VAL A 82 14.34 -12.84 4.91
N LYS A 83 15.62 -12.49 4.74
CA LYS A 83 16.33 -12.64 3.45
C LYS A 83 16.37 -14.10 3.02
N ASP A 84 16.61 -15.01 3.96
CA ASP A 84 16.65 -16.45 3.66
C ASP A 84 15.30 -16.96 3.14
N LEU A 85 14.19 -16.55 3.75
CA LEU A 85 12.83 -16.87 3.26
C LEU A 85 12.58 -16.34 1.83
N VAL A 86 13.17 -15.20 1.47
CA VAL A 86 13.08 -14.66 0.11
C VAL A 86 13.97 -15.43 -0.85
N ARG A 87 15.18 -15.83 -0.45
CA ARG A 87 16.09 -16.69 -1.27
C ARG A 87 15.47 -18.04 -1.58
N GLU A 88 14.80 -18.63 -0.59
CA GLU A 88 14.09 -19.90 -0.73
C GLU A 88 12.79 -19.80 -1.55
N GLY A 89 12.33 -18.57 -1.86
CA GLY A 89 11.08 -18.33 -2.57
C GLY A 89 9.83 -18.51 -1.72
N THR A 90 9.97 -18.82 -0.43
CA THR A 90 8.85 -18.96 0.53
C THR A 90 8.16 -17.61 0.78
N LEU A 91 8.93 -16.51 0.72
CA LEU A 91 8.44 -15.15 0.83
C LEU A 91 8.71 -14.40 -0.46
N SER A 92 7.68 -13.83 -1.11
CA SER A 92 7.90 -13.07 -2.34
C SER A 92 8.55 -11.71 -2.08
N ALA A 93 9.25 -11.15 -3.08
CA ALA A 93 9.85 -9.82 -3.02
C ALA A 93 8.83 -8.71 -2.66
N GLY A 94 7.56 -8.88 -3.04
CA GLY A 94 6.48 -7.96 -2.68
C GLY A 94 6.19 -7.96 -1.18
N HIS A 95 6.10 -9.14 -0.57
CA HIS A 95 5.94 -9.29 0.89
C HIS A 95 7.15 -8.73 1.64
N ALA A 96 8.35 -9.09 1.20
CA ALA A 96 9.61 -8.63 1.79
C ALA A 96 9.72 -7.11 1.79
N ARG A 97 9.35 -6.45 0.68
CA ARG A 97 9.35 -4.99 0.54
C ARG A 97 8.46 -4.30 1.57
N ALA A 98 7.30 -4.88 1.89
CA ALA A 98 6.39 -4.33 2.90
C ALA A 98 6.98 -4.40 4.31
N LEU A 99 7.91 -5.33 4.57
CA LEU A 99 8.55 -5.55 5.86
C LEU A 99 9.79 -4.67 6.10
N VAL A 100 10.31 -4.01 5.07
CA VAL A 100 11.51 -3.16 5.19
C VAL A 100 11.28 -2.02 6.18
N GLY A 101 12.21 -1.88 7.14
CA GLY A 101 12.18 -0.84 8.17
C GLY A 101 11.20 -1.10 9.32
N LEU A 102 10.82 -2.37 9.53
CA LEU A 102 10.04 -2.78 10.69
C LEU A 102 10.93 -3.53 11.68
N ASP A 103 10.86 -3.17 12.96
CA ASP A 103 11.62 -3.82 14.04
C ASP A 103 11.20 -5.28 14.24
N ASN A 104 9.95 -5.62 13.93
CA ASN A 104 9.37 -6.95 14.08
C ASN A 104 9.23 -7.71 12.74
N ALA A 105 10.04 -7.36 11.73
CA ALA A 105 10.00 -7.95 10.39
C ALA A 105 10.06 -9.48 10.38
N GLU A 106 10.90 -10.09 11.23
CA GLU A 106 11.04 -11.54 11.34
C GLU A 106 9.75 -12.22 11.83
N THR A 107 9.15 -11.67 12.89
CA THR A 107 7.89 -12.21 13.44
C THR A 107 6.76 -12.14 12.41
N LEU A 108 6.68 -11.01 11.70
CA LEU A 108 5.70 -10.83 10.63
C LEU A 108 5.95 -11.75 9.44
N ALA A 109 7.21 -11.94 9.02
CA ALA A 109 7.56 -12.86 7.95
C ALA A 109 7.08 -14.28 8.26
N LYS A 110 7.32 -14.78 9.48
CA LYS A 110 6.82 -16.09 9.94
C LYS A 110 5.29 -16.17 9.92
N GLN A 111 4.60 -15.09 10.30
CA GLN A 111 3.13 -15.05 10.26
C GLN A 111 2.58 -15.03 8.83
N ILE A 112 3.25 -14.32 7.91
CA ILE A 112 2.88 -14.26 6.49
C ILE A 112 2.95 -15.64 5.88
N VAL A 113 4.04 -16.36 6.10
CA VAL A 113 4.25 -17.71 5.60
C VAL A 113 3.25 -18.69 6.22
N ALA A 114 3.04 -18.64 7.54
CA ALA A 114 2.14 -19.55 8.24
C ALA A 114 0.66 -19.37 7.85
N LYS A 115 0.25 -18.17 7.45
CA LYS A 115 -1.16 -17.84 7.12
C LYS A 115 -1.39 -17.67 5.61
N ASP A 116 -0.38 -17.84 4.79
CA ASP A 116 -0.39 -17.64 3.33
C ASP A 116 -1.05 -16.31 2.93
N LEU A 117 -0.61 -15.22 3.58
CA LEU A 117 -1.17 -13.90 3.37
C LEU A 117 -0.72 -13.33 2.03
N ASN A 118 -1.62 -12.69 1.31
CA ASN A 118 -1.26 -11.95 0.10
C ASN A 118 -0.63 -10.57 0.42
N VAL A 119 0.06 -9.97 -0.58
CA VAL A 119 0.79 -8.70 -0.41
C VAL A 119 -0.09 -7.58 0.15
N ARG A 120 -1.36 -7.47 -0.30
CA ARG A 120 -2.29 -6.44 0.17
C ARG A 120 -2.64 -6.60 1.66
N GLN A 121 -2.87 -7.84 2.08
CA GLN A 121 -3.14 -8.14 3.49
C GLN A 121 -1.94 -7.81 4.38
N VAL A 122 -0.72 -8.06 3.87
CA VAL A 122 0.52 -7.68 4.57
C VAL A 122 0.66 -6.16 4.66
N GLU A 123 0.41 -5.43 3.58
CA GLU A 123 0.43 -3.97 3.58
C GLU A 123 -0.59 -3.38 4.58
N GLU A 124 -1.80 -3.95 4.65
CA GLU A 124 -2.80 -3.55 5.65
C GLU A 124 -2.36 -3.85 7.09
N LEU A 125 -1.73 -5.00 7.33
CA LEU A 125 -1.19 -5.35 8.66
C LEU A 125 -0.09 -4.37 9.08
N VAL A 126 0.83 -4.06 8.16
CA VAL A 126 1.92 -3.11 8.39
C VAL A 126 1.38 -1.70 8.61
N ALA A 127 0.40 -1.26 7.82
CA ALA A 127 -0.24 0.04 7.98
C ALA A 127 -0.93 0.17 9.35
N LYS A 128 -1.60 -0.89 9.82
CA LYS A 128 -2.21 -0.94 11.16
C LYS A 128 -1.19 -0.89 12.28
N GLN A 129 0.02 -1.40 12.08
CA GLN A 129 1.10 -1.35 13.06
C GLN A 129 1.83 0.01 13.09
N LYS A 130 2.08 0.59 11.92
CA LYS A 130 2.73 1.92 11.81
C LYS A 130 1.85 3.06 12.33
N ASN A 131 0.55 2.88 12.33
CA ASN A 131 -0.42 3.85 12.82
C ASN A 131 -1.34 3.20 13.87
N PRO A 132 -0.85 2.91 15.08
CA PRO A 132 -1.68 2.39 16.17
C PRO A 132 -2.80 3.36 16.58
N GLU A 133 -2.68 4.64 16.21
CA GLU A 133 -3.69 5.67 16.48
C GLU A 133 -4.85 5.71 15.48
N VAL A 134 -4.79 4.95 14.37
CA VAL A 134 -5.93 4.78 13.45
C VAL A 134 -6.65 3.43 13.68
N LYS A 135 -6.50 2.83 14.83
CA LYS A 135 -7.67 2.27 15.47
C LYS A 135 -8.39 3.47 16.10
N GLU A 136 -9.14 4.22 15.29
CA GLU A 136 -10.37 4.73 15.89
C GLU A 136 -10.98 3.49 16.57
N PRO A 137 -11.09 3.47 17.91
CA PRO A 137 -12.03 2.54 18.50
C PRO A 137 -13.27 2.77 17.65
N LYS A 138 -13.90 1.73 17.11
CA LYS A 138 -15.30 1.84 16.71
C LYS A 138 -15.90 2.57 17.88
N LYS A 139 -16.09 3.90 17.76
CA LYS A 139 -16.78 4.68 18.78
C LYS A 139 -17.98 3.85 19.05
N ALA A 140 -18.19 3.46 20.29
CA ALA A 140 -19.44 2.88 20.70
C ALA A 140 -20.46 3.76 19.99
N LYS A 141 -21.17 3.21 19.00
CA LYS A 141 -22.19 3.95 18.27
C LYS A 141 -23.05 4.49 19.39
N ASP A 142 -23.33 5.79 19.39
CA ASP A 142 -24.26 6.34 20.37
C ASP A 142 -25.40 5.37 20.49
N GLU A 143 -25.74 4.96 21.71
CA GLU A 143 -26.77 3.92 21.95
C GLU A 143 -28.05 4.27 21.20
N ASP A 144 -28.35 5.56 21.10
CA ASP A 144 -29.48 6.12 20.33
C ASP A 144 -29.41 5.76 18.84
N ILE A 145 -28.20 5.80 18.22
CA ILE A 145 -28.04 5.46 16.80
C ILE A 145 -28.21 3.95 16.56
N VAL A 146 -27.75 3.13 17.50
CA VAL A 146 -27.93 1.66 17.43
C VAL A 146 -29.40 1.31 17.56
N GLU A 147 -30.14 2.01 18.41
CA GLU A 147 -31.58 1.83 18.58
C GLU A 147 -32.33 2.26 17.31
N ILE A 148 -32.03 3.43 16.75
CA ILE A 148 -32.58 3.89 15.48
C ILE A 148 -32.26 2.91 14.32
N GLU A 149 -31.04 2.39 14.23
CA GLU A 149 -30.70 1.37 13.23
C GLU A 149 -31.56 0.12 13.38
N LYS A 150 -31.77 -0.36 14.61
CA LYS A 150 -32.59 -1.57 14.88
C LYS A 150 -34.04 -1.34 14.52
N ASP A 151 -34.60 -0.18 14.88
CA ASP A 151 -35.98 0.17 14.59
C ASP A 151 -36.23 0.32 13.09
N LEU A 152 -35.33 0.99 12.38
CA LEU A 152 -35.40 1.13 10.93
C LEU A 152 -35.25 -0.23 10.22
N ASN A 153 -34.30 -1.06 10.66
CA ASN A 153 -34.11 -2.41 10.09
C ASN A 153 -35.35 -3.27 10.30
N LYS A 154 -36.00 -3.17 11.47
CA LYS A 154 -37.21 -3.94 11.80
C LYS A 154 -38.43 -3.46 11.03
N ASN A 155 -38.59 -2.13 10.90
CA ASN A 155 -39.75 -1.54 10.26
C ASN A 155 -39.70 -1.59 8.73
N LEU A 156 -38.54 -1.49 8.14
CA LEU A 156 -38.36 -1.46 6.70
C LEU A 156 -37.91 -2.81 6.11
N GLY A 157 -37.48 -3.76 6.94
CA GLY A 157 -36.94 -5.05 6.48
C GLY A 157 -35.62 -4.95 5.73
N LEU A 158 -34.95 -3.80 5.77
CA LEU A 158 -33.73 -3.48 5.03
C LEU A 158 -32.53 -3.42 5.97
N ARG A 159 -31.32 -3.70 5.45
CA ARG A 159 -30.08 -3.51 6.22
C ARG A 159 -29.59 -2.08 6.12
N ILE A 160 -29.81 -1.30 7.18
CA ILE A 160 -29.45 0.11 7.27
C ILE A 160 -28.27 0.27 8.22
N LYS A 161 -27.24 1.02 7.79
CA LYS A 161 -26.12 1.43 8.62
C LYS A 161 -25.99 2.96 8.64
N ILE A 162 -25.94 3.53 9.83
CA ILE A 162 -25.78 4.97 10.05
C ILE A 162 -24.37 5.23 10.60
N SER A 163 -23.60 6.09 9.96
CA SER A 163 -22.27 6.49 10.38
C SER A 163 -22.23 8.00 10.56
N PRO A 164 -22.34 8.51 11.80
CA PRO A 164 -22.29 9.95 12.07
C PRO A 164 -20.88 10.49 11.84
N SER A 165 -20.79 11.72 11.34
CA SER A 165 -19.55 12.48 11.22
C SER A 165 -19.37 13.40 12.42
N LYS A 166 -18.12 13.75 12.77
CA LYS A 166 -17.77 14.65 13.88
C LYS A 166 -18.29 16.11 13.68
N GLN A 167 -18.72 16.47 12.47
CA GLN A 167 -19.14 17.83 12.08
C GLN A 167 -20.65 17.99 11.94
N GLY A 168 -21.44 17.10 12.54
CA GLY A 168 -22.91 17.23 12.55
C GLY A 168 -23.63 16.63 11.34
N GLY A 169 -22.89 16.05 10.39
CA GLY A 169 -23.44 15.28 9.27
C GLY A 169 -23.24 13.79 9.46
N GLY A 170 -23.48 12.97 8.42
CA GLY A 170 -23.27 11.53 8.48
C GLY A 170 -23.51 10.84 7.15
N LYS A 171 -23.22 9.54 7.12
CA LYS A 171 -23.46 8.64 6.00
C LYS A 171 -24.49 7.60 6.40
N VAL A 172 -25.55 7.46 5.61
CA VAL A 172 -26.52 6.36 5.73
C VAL A 172 -26.30 5.43 4.54
N VAL A 173 -26.12 4.14 4.84
CA VAL A 173 -25.95 3.09 3.84
C VAL A 173 -27.12 2.13 3.95
N LEU A 174 -27.89 2.00 2.86
CA LEU A 174 -28.95 1.02 2.71
C LEU A 174 -28.43 -0.10 1.80
N GLN A 175 -28.57 -1.34 2.26
CA GLN A 175 -28.21 -2.52 1.47
C GLN A 175 -29.50 -3.21 1.03
N TYR A 176 -29.63 -3.48 -0.24
CA TYR A 176 -30.74 -4.23 -0.83
C TYR A 176 -30.24 -5.53 -1.47
N ALA A 177 -31.05 -6.57 -1.46
CA ALA A 177 -30.72 -7.89 -2.00
C ALA A 177 -31.49 -8.19 -3.31
N SER A 178 -32.53 -7.39 -3.64
CA SER A 178 -33.34 -7.57 -4.84
C SER A 178 -33.79 -6.27 -5.47
N ALA A 179 -34.13 -6.29 -6.77
CA ALA A 179 -34.66 -5.12 -7.48
C ALA A 179 -35.96 -4.61 -6.84
N ALA A 180 -36.80 -5.49 -6.33
CA ALA A 180 -38.03 -5.13 -5.63
C ALA A 180 -37.76 -4.33 -4.34
N GLU A 181 -36.70 -4.65 -3.61
CA GLU A 181 -36.28 -3.86 -2.43
C GLU A 181 -35.77 -2.49 -2.83
N LEU A 182 -35.07 -2.39 -3.96
CA LEU A 182 -34.62 -1.09 -4.49
C LEU A 182 -35.79 -0.19 -4.85
N ASP A 183 -36.80 -0.73 -5.55
CA ASP A 183 -38.01 0.01 -5.91
C ASP A 183 -38.74 0.51 -4.65
N MET A 184 -38.84 -0.32 -3.62
CA MET A 184 -39.43 0.06 -2.34
C MET A 184 -38.65 1.22 -1.67
N ILE A 185 -37.32 1.19 -1.71
CA ILE A 185 -36.47 2.27 -1.18
C ILE A 185 -36.74 3.58 -1.93
N ILE A 186 -36.82 3.51 -3.26
CA ILE A 186 -37.08 4.67 -4.13
C ILE A 186 -38.45 5.25 -3.78
N ASP A 187 -39.50 4.44 -3.67
CA ASP A 187 -40.85 4.88 -3.33
C ASP A 187 -40.92 5.58 -1.97
N ILE A 188 -40.25 5.05 -0.96
CA ILE A 188 -40.17 5.66 0.38
C ILE A 188 -39.49 7.03 0.34
N LEU A 189 -38.42 7.17 -0.42
CA LEU A 189 -37.69 8.43 -0.56
C LEU A 189 -38.51 9.48 -1.34
N GLU A 190 -39.23 9.05 -2.38
CA GLU A 190 -40.11 9.95 -3.18
C GLU A 190 -41.33 10.39 -2.42
N GLN A 191 -41.99 9.53 -1.65
CA GLN A 191 -43.16 9.90 -0.85
C GLN A 191 -42.83 10.99 0.19
N LYS A 192 -41.68 10.89 0.89
CA LYS A 192 -41.22 11.90 1.84
C LYS A 192 -40.89 13.25 1.14
N ARG A 193 -40.40 13.21 -0.11
CA ARG A 193 -40.16 14.43 -0.87
C ARG A 193 -41.45 15.21 -1.21
N LYS A 194 -42.52 14.49 -1.49
CA LYS A 194 -43.85 15.12 -1.76
C LYS A 194 -44.46 15.72 -0.48
N THR A 195 -44.25 15.13 0.68
CA THR A 195 -44.82 15.63 1.94
C THR A 195 -44.06 16.84 2.50
N SER A 196 -42.76 16.98 2.22
CA SER A 196 -41.93 18.09 2.70
C SER A 196 -42.16 19.41 1.90
N VAL A 197 -42.68 19.32 0.68
CA VAL A 197 -42.96 20.50 -0.16
C VAL A 197 -44.28 21.21 0.23
N VAL A 198 -45.17 20.56 0.96
CA VAL A 198 -46.50 21.13 1.38
C VAL A 198 -46.40 21.85 2.73
N SER A 199 -45.36 21.71 3.51
CA SER A 199 -45.20 22.32 4.85
C SER A 199 -44.31 23.56 4.90
N ALA A 200 -43.83 24.10 3.76
CA ALA A 200 -42.98 25.29 3.72
C ALA A 200 -43.72 26.51 3.15
N ALA A 201 -44.86 26.90 3.80
CA ALA A 201 -45.52 28.17 3.56
C ALA A 201 -45.71 28.91 4.90
N ALA A 202 -44.61 29.41 5.47
CA ALA A 202 -44.59 30.54 6.40
C ALA A 202 -43.17 31.15 6.36
N PRO A 203 -43.01 32.46 6.23
CA PRO A 203 -41.72 33.11 6.02
C PRO A 203 -41.02 33.29 7.37
N VAL A 204 -39.83 32.73 7.53
CA VAL A 204 -38.88 33.11 8.57
C VAL A 204 -37.56 33.49 7.92
N GLU A 205 -37.12 34.65 8.32
CA GLU A 205 -36.02 35.49 7.93
C GLU A 205 -34.66 34.76 7.82
N ALA A 206 -33.86 35.19 6.87
CA ALA A 206 -32.65 34.55 6.38
C ALA A 206 -31.46 34.59 7.37
N ALA A 207 -30.80 33.46 7.54
CA ALA A 207 -29.35 33.37 7.81
C ALA A 207 -28.73 32.40 6.81
N PRO A 208 -27.51 32.64 6.28
CA PRO A 208 -26.97 31.88 5.16
C PRO A 208 -26.37 30.57 5.64
N VAL A 209 -26.95 29.49 5.20
CA VAL A 209 -26.38 28.12 5.41
C VAL A 209 -25.70 27.67 4.11
N GLY A 210 -24.46 27.30 4.26
CA GLY A 210 -23.56 26.85 3.20
C GLY A 210 -24.12 25.69 2.41
N ASN A 211 -23.83 25.72 1.14
CA ASN A 211 -24.27 24.83 0.10
C ASN A 211 -23.48 23.49 0.17
N GLU A 212 -23.93 22.52 0.95
CA GLU A 212 -23.33 21.18 0.95
C GLU A 212 -24.08 20.25 -0.01
N LYS A 213 -23.32 19.77 -0.99
CA LYS A 213 -23.78 18.84 -2.03
C LYS A 213 -24.01 17.45 -1.44
N PHE A 214 -25.24 16.99 -1.48
CA PHE A 214 -25.59 15.61 -1.22
C PHE A 214 -25.06 14.71 -2.37
N THR A 215 -24.14 13.80 -2.07
CA THR A 215 -23.67 12.80 -3.03
C THR A 215 -24.19 11.41 -2.60
N MET A 216 -25.12 10.88 -3.37
CA MET A 216 -25.61 9.51 -3.22
C MET A 216 -24.71 8.59 -4.03
N LYS A 217 -24.06 7.62 -3.39
CA LYS A 217 -23.26 6.60 -4.08
C LYS A 217 -24.00 5.28 -4.00
N ILE A 218 -24.52 4.82 -5.12
CA ILE A 218 -25.06 3.48 -5.30
C ILE A 218 -23.86 2.55 -5.56
N ILE A 219 -23.72 1.54 -4.74
CA ILE A 219 -22.65 0.52 -4.87
C ILE A 219 -23.37 -0.80 -5.13
N ASP A 220 -23.09 -1.37 -6.30
CA ASP A 220 -23.53 -2.70 -6.71
C ASP A 220 -22.90 -3.79 -5.84
#